data_4e9236d7de985d33feaeef28fe0e6340
#
_entry.id   4e9236d7de985d33feaeef28fe0e6340
#
_cell.length_a   1.000
_cell.length_b   1.000
_cell.length_c   1.000
_cell.angle_alpha   90.00
_cell.angle_beta   90.00
_cell.angle_gamma   90.00
#
_symmetry.space_group_name_H-M   'P 1'
#
loop_
_entity.id
_entity.type
_entity.pdbx_description
1 polymer ?
#
loop_
_entity_poly.entity_id
_entity_poly.type
_entity_poly.pdbx_seq_one_letter_code
_entity_poly.pdbx_strand_id
1 'polypeptide(L)'
;MNAAPNTFKGLEERLFYLVLACGGAVVLAGLWAAHLMEEHGHAITGMHNQVVWGVPHVFAIFMIVAASGVLNVASIGSVFGQAVYKQRAPLSVLLSLALLAGGLMVLMLDLGRPERVLVAATHYNFRSVFAWNVFLYSGMFAILAVYLWTMFERRVNHHVKAVGVAALVWRFALTTGTGSIFGFLVSRQAYQSALLAPLFIVLSFAWGLAVFLIVQSMMQAWNGQRADDMVQRRMARLLGVFVAAALYLVAVYHLTNLYFARQGAFEAFILRDGGVFPLLFWAGYVGLGSLLPLLLVYHPTLGGQRSVLAAAALVVLGAFGFLYVFIIGGQVFPLDIFPGWQASSSFRDGAITSYQPRWPEVLLGVGGVGVAFMLTLIGVRVLDVLPRDEAAPASAAKAN
;
A
#
# COMPACT_ATOMS: atom_id res chain seq x y z
N MET A 1 -34.20 -9.26 -20.20
CA MET A 1 -33.32 -10.44 -20.23
C MET A 1 -32.61 -10.48 -18.87
N ASN A 2 -33.05 -11.42 -18.01
CA ASN A 2 -32.44 -11.63 -16.69
C ASN A 2 -31.17 -12.43 -16.86
N ALA A 3 -30.02 -11.75 -17.02
CA ALA A 3 -28.76 -12.42 -16.84
C ALA A 3 -28.65 -12.81 -15.36
N ALA A 4 -28.57 -14.10 -15.06
CA ALA A 4 -28.32 -14.57 -13.73
C ALA A 4 -27.07 -13.86 -13.15
N PRO A 5 -27.09 -13.43 -11.89
CA PRO A 5 -25.93 -12.82 -11.29
C PRO A 5 -24.76 -13.80 -11.38
N ASN A 6 -23.62 -13.34 -11.91
CA ASN A 6 -22.36 -14.11 -11.85
C ASN A 6 -21.93 -14.18 -10.39
N THR A 7 -22.51 -15.12 -9.67
CA THR A 7 -22.09 -15.42 -8.32
C THR A 7 -20.67 -15.98 -8.37
N PHE A 8 -19.78 -15.46 -7.55
CA PHE A 8 -18.47 -16.03 -7.30
C PHE A 8 -18.64 -17.50 -6.91
N LYS A 9 -18.42 -18.41 -7.87
CA LYS A 9 -18.60 -19.86 -7.72
C LYS A 9 -17.32 -20.57 -7.25
N GLY A 10 -16.22 -19.84 -7.13
CA GLY A 10 -14.90 -20.43 -7.19
C GLY A 10 -14.37 -21.12 -5.96
N LEU A 11 -14.87 -20.84 -4.79
CA LEU A 11 -14.55 -21.64 -3.61
C LEU A 11 -15.78 -22.47 -3.22
N GLU A 12 -15.61 -23.78 -3.07
CA GLU A 12 -16.61 -24.58 -2.39
C GLU A 12 -16.98 -23.89 -1.08
N GLU A 13 -18.24 -23.92 -0.72
CA GLU A 13 -18.76 -23.18 0.43
C GLU A 13 -17.96 -23.45 1.72
N ARG A 14 -17.57 -24.70 1.94
CA ARG A 14 -16.71 -25.10 3.07
C ARG A 14 -15.34 -24.44 3.04
N LEU A 15 -14.71 -24.37 1.88
CA LEU A 15 -13.39 -23.76 1.73
C LEU A 15 -13.47 -22.24 1.91
N PHE A 16 -14.55 -21.61 1.42
CA PHE A 16 -14.79 -20.18 1.65
C PHE A 16 -14.86 -19.86 3.14
N TYR A 17 -15.67 -20.58 3.92
CA TYR A 17 -15.78 -20.35 5.35
C TYR A 17 -14.49 -20.69 6.11
N LEU A 18 -13.73 -21.68 5.66
CA LEU A 18 -12.42 -21.99 6.24
C LEU A 18 -11.44 -20.81 6.04
N VAL A 19 -11.34 -20.29 4.82
CA VAL A 19 -10.46 -19.15 4.49
C VAL A 19 -10.91 -17.90 5.25
N LEU A 20 -12.23 -17.69 5.36
CA LEU A 20 -12.79 -16.59 6.14
C LEU A 20 -12.45 -16.73 7.63
N ALA A 21 -12.57 -17.93 8.19
CA ALA A 21 -12.22 -18.22 9.59
C ALA A 21 -10.72 -18.01 9.86
N CYS A 22 -9.86 -18.47 8.94
CA CYS A 22 -8.41 -18.22 9.04
C CYS A 22 -8.11 -16.70 8.99
N GLY A 23 -8.73 -15.96 8.07
CA GLY A 23 -8.61 -14.50 8.00
C GLY A 23 -9.09 -13.83 9.30
N GLY A 24 -10.23 -14.27 9.83
CA GLY A 24 -10.77 -13.80 11.12
C GLY A 24 -9.82 -14.06 12.28
N ALA A 25 -9.20 -15.26 12.33
CA ALA A 25 -8.20 -15.57 13.35
C ALA A 25 -6.97 -14.64 13.28
N VAL A 26 -6.51 -14.29 12.07
CA VAL A 26 -5.42 -13.33 11.87
C VAL A 26 -5.82 -11.94 12.37
N VAL A 27 -7.03 -11.47 12.07
CA VAL A 27 -7.55 -10.20 12.54
C VAL A 27 -7.64 -10.18 14.07
N LEU A 28 -8.20 -11.24 14.68
CA LEU A 28 -8.30 -11.36 16.13
C LEU A 28 -6.92 -11.38 16.81
N ALA A 29 -5.92 -12.04 16.22
CA ALA A 29 -4.56 -12.02 16.72
C ALA A 29 -3.95 -10.59 16.66
N GLY A 30 -4.21 -9.83 15.59
CA GLY A 30 -3.80 -8.43 15.49
C GLY A 30 -4.47 -7.54 16.52
N LEU A 31 -5.78 -7.69 16.73
CA LEU A 31 -6.53 -6.94 17.75
C LEU A 31 -6.07 -7.29 19.18
N TRP A 32 -5.78 -8.57 19.43
CA TRP A 32 -5.21 -8.99 20.72
C TRP A 32 -3.83 -8.38 20.96
N ALA A 33 -2.97 -8.33 19.93
CA ALA A 33 -1.68 -7.66 20.04
C ALA A 33 -1.83 -6.16 20.33
N ALA A 34 -2.79 -5.48 19.68
CA ALA A 34 -3.12 -4.08 19.96
C ALA A 34 -3.57 -3.88 21.40
N HIS A 35 -4.45 -4.75 21.91
CA HIS A 35 -4.93 -4.71 23.28
C HIS A 35 -3.77 -4.85 24.31
N LEU A 36 -2.84 -5.78 24.06
CA LEU A 36 -1.67 -5.92 24.90
C LEU A 36 -0.76 -4.68 24.88
N MET A 37 -0.61 -4.05 23.69
CA MET A 37 0.16 -2.81 23.56
C MET A 37 -0.53 -1.64 24.25
N GLU A 38 -1.87 -1.63 24.34
CA GLU A 38 -2.62 -0.63 25.09
C GLU A 38 -2.49 -0.82 26.60
N GLU A 39 -2.58 -2.06 27.09
CA GLU A 39 -2.47 -2.38 28.53
C GLU A 39 -1.05 -2.16 29.10
N HIS A 40 -0.03 -2.61 28.37
CA HIS A 40 1.36 -2.60 28.84
C HIS A 40 2.18 -1.42 28.28
N GLY A 41 1.57 -0.61 27.41
CA GLY A 41 2.25 0.44 26.68
C GLY A 41 3.26 -0.10 25.65
N HIS A 42 3.97 0.81 24.99
CA HIS A 42 5.00 0.45 23.99
C HIS A 42 6.27 -0.18 24.61
N ALA A 43 6.33 -0.39 25.92
CA ALA A 43 7.43 -1.09 26.58
C ALA A 43 7.58 -2.56 26.11
N ILE A 44 6.50 -3.19 25.65
CA ILE A 44 6.50 -4.55 25.10
C ILE A 44 6.88 -4.61 23.61
N THR A 45 7.09 -3.46 22.98
CA THR A 45 7.49 -3.31 21.57
C THR A 45 8.98 -3.01 21.44
N GLY A 46 9.48 -2.93 20.21
CA GLY A 46 10.84 -2.43 19.93
C GLY A 46 10.91 -0.90 19.88
N MET A 47 9.77 -0.20 19.95
CA MET A 47 9.69 1.25 19.87
C MET A 47 10.20 1.92 21.16
N HIS A 48 10.78 3.09 21.00
CA HIS A 48 11.31 3.90 22.10
C HIS A 48 11.36 5.39 21.66
N ASN A 49 11.84 6.28 22.52
CA ASN A 49 11.80 7.73 22.28
C ASN A 49 12.39 8.21 20.94
N GLN A 50 13.40 7.51 20.40
CA GLN A 50 14.00 7.86 19.10
C GLN A 50 13.29 7.18 17.92
N VAL A 51 12.87 5.92 18.09
CA VAL A 51 12.13 5.16 17.06
C VAL A 51 10.69 5.01 17.53
N VAL A 52 9.87 5.98 17.14
CA VAL A 52 8.44 6.07 17.52
C VAL A 52 7.52 5.42 16.49
N TRP A 53 8.01 5.18 15.28
CA TRP A 53 7.30 4.50 14.20
C TRP A 53 7.97 3.16 13.91
N GLY A 54 7.40 2.11 14.46
CA GLY A 54 7.88 0.74 14.32
C GLY A 54 7.32 0.02 13.10
N VAL A 55 7.38 -1.31 13.13
CA VAL A 55 6.85 -2.19 12.07
C VAL A 55 5.37 -1.96 11.78
N PRO A 56 4.48 -1.67 12.75
CA PRO A 56 3.08 -1.35 12.44
C PRO A 56 2.95 -0.21 11.42
N HIS A 57 3.76 0.85 11.56
CA HIS A 57 3.78 1.95 10.59
C HIS A 57 4.24 1.52 9.19
N VAL A 58 5.19 0.58 9.10
CA VAL A 58 5.61 0.01 7.79
C VAL A 58 4.42 -0.63 7.09
N PHE A 59 3.64 -1.46 7.80
CA PHE A 59 2.43 -2.09 7.26
C PHE A 59 1.36 -1.06 6.91
N ALA A 60 1.09 -0.10 7.81
CA ALA A 60 0.07 0.93 7.61
C ALA A 60 0.38 1.80 6.38
N ILE A 61 1.60 2.33 6.29
CA ILE A 61 2.01 3.18 5.16
C ILE A 61 2.02 2.39 3.85
N PHE A 62 2.49 1.13 3.86
CA PHE A 62 2.40 0.27 2.67
C PHE A 62 0.95 0.15 2.18
N MET A 63 0.02 -0.22 3.06
CA MET A 63 -1.38 -0.42 2.69
C MET A 63 -2.05 0.87 2.22
N ILE A 64 -1.82 2.00 2.89
CA ILE A 64 -2.38 3.31 2.52
C ILE A 64 -1.85 3.76 1.15
N VAL A 65 -0.55 3.63 0.91
CA VAL A 65 0.08 4.01 -0.35
C VAL A 65 -0.37 3.07 -1.47
N ALA A 66 -0.40 1.76 -1.23
CA ALA A 66 -0.91 0.78 -2.19
C ALA A 66 -2.39 1.00 -2.51
N ALA A 67 -3.24 1.36 -1.52
CA ALA A 67 -4.66 1.69 -1.72
C ALA A 67 -4.84 2.80 -2.76
N SER A 68 -4.03 3.86 -2.67
CA SER A 68 -4.03 4.93 -3.70
C SER A 68 -3.66 4.37 -5.08
N GLY A 69 -2.63 3.54 -5.16
CA GLY A 69 -2.13 3.03 -6.44
C GLY A 69 -3.00 1.98 -7.11
N VAL A 70 -3.72 1.16 -6.33
CA VAL A 70 -4.71 0.20 -6.87
C VAL A 70 -5.72 0.91 -7.76
N LEU A 71 -6.12 2.13 -7.45
CA LEU A 71 -7.06 2.93 -8.24
C LEU A 71 -6.55 3.33 -9.63
N ASN A 72 -5.30 3.06 -9.98
CA ASN A 72 -4.82 3.24 -11.37
C ASN A 72 -5.71 2.48 -12.35
N VAL A 73 -6.09 1.25 -12.01
CA VAL A 73 -6.92 0.39 -12.86
C VAL A 73 -8.31 1.00 -13.06
N ALA A 74 -8.96 1.45 -11.97
CA ALA A 74 -10.25 2.13 -12.05
C ALA A 74 -10.17 3.44 -12.85
N SER A 75 -9.11 4.24 -12.65
CA SER A 75 -8.91 5.50 -13.37
C SER A 75 -8.68 5.27 -14.87
N ILE A 76 -7.86 4.28 -15.26
CA ILE A 76 -7.64 3.94 -16.66
C ILE A 76 -8.96 3.51 -17.32
N GLY A 77 -9.79 2.73 -16.62
CA GLY A 77 -11.09 2.28 -17.13
C GLY A 77 -12.13 3.39 -17.20
N SER A 78 -12.40 4.08 -16.10
CA SER A 78 -13.55 4.98 -15.96
C SER A 78 -13.26 6.41 -16.39
N VAL A 79 -12.04 6.93 -16.10
CA VAL A 79 -11.68 8.32 -16.42
C VAL A 79 -11.12 8.43 -17.83
N PHE A 80 -10.15 7.55 -18.17
CA PHE A 80 -9.50 7.55 -19.49
C PHE A 80 -10.21 6.69 -20.53
N GLY A 81 -11.32 6.03 -20.19
CA GLY A 81 -12.24 5.39 -21.12
C GLY A 81 -11.72 4.07 -21.74
N GLN A 82 -10.70 3.44 -21.17
CA GLN A 82 -10.18 2.18 -21.70
C GLN A 82 -11.09 1.00 -21.33
N ALA A 83 -11.86 0.50 -22.29
CA ALA A 83 -12.91 -0.51 -22.10
C ALA A 83 -12.40 -1.76 -21.35
N VAL A 84 -11.21 -2.25 -21.71
CA VAL A 84 -10.58 -3.44 -21.11
C VAL A 84 -10.36 -3.30 -19.60
N TYR A 85 -10.06 -2.10 -19.11
CA TYR A 85 -9.87 -1.82 -17.67
C TYR A 85 -11.19 -1.53 -16.95
N LYS A 86 -12.24 -1.14 -17.69
CA LYS A 86 -13.53 -0.79 -17.10
C LYS A 86 -14.18 -1.93 -16.32
N GLN A 87 -14.06 -3.17 -16.83
CA GLN A 87 -14.59 -4.37 -16.15
C GLN A 87 -13.83 -4.69 -14.85
N ARG A 88 -12.61 -4.19 -14.67
CA ARG A 88 -11.74 -4.41 -13.50
C ARG A 88 -11.82 -3.28 -12.48
N ALA A 89 -12.49 -2.18 -12.85
CA ALA A 89 -12.64 -1.01 -12.00
C ALA A 89 -13.34 -1.29 -10.66
N PRO A 90 -14.44 -2.07 -10.58
CA PRO A 90 -15.10 -2.36 -9.32
C PRO A 90 -14.18 -3.09 -8.31
N LEU A 91 -13.42 -4.10 -8.77
CA LEU A 91 -12.45 -4.79 -7.92
C LEU A 91 -11.35 -3.82 -7.43
N SER A 92 -10.88 -2.93 -8.30
CA SER A 92 -9.88 -1.91 -7.97
C SER A 92 -10.38 -0.96 -6.87
N VAL A 93 -11.62 -0.49 -6.94
CA VAL A 93 -12.20 0.39 -5.91
C VAL A 93 -12.43 -0.35 -4.59
N LEU A 94 -12.97 -1.58 -4.64
CA LEU A 94 -13.17 -2.43 -3.47
C LEU A 94 -11.85 -2.71 -2.75
N LEU A 95 -10.82 -3.11 -3.49
CA LEU A 95 -9.50 -3.41 -2.93
C LEU A 95 -8.83 -2.17 -2.33
N SER A 96 -9.03 -1.00 -2.95
CA SER A 96 -8.55 0.27 -2.40
C SER A 96 -9.22 0.59 -1.05
N LEU A 97 -10.54 0.43 -0.94
CA LEU A 97 -11.28 0.57 0.34
C LEU A 97 -10.75 -0.40 1.39
N ALA A 98 -10.56 -1.66 1.02
CA ALA A 98 -10.10 -2.71 1.93
C ALA A 98 -8.68 -2.44 2.46
N LEU A 99 -7.74 -2.06 1.58
CA LEU A 99 -6.38 -1.71 1.96
C LEU A 99 -6.33 -0.45 2.85
N LEU A 100 -7.13 0.55 2.51
CA LEU A 100 -7.21 1.78 3.31
C LEU A 100 -7.77 1.48 4.71
N ALA A 101 -8.82 0.64 4.81
CA ALA A 101 -9.37 0.22 6.09
C ALA A 101 -8.35 -0.54 6.95
N GLY A 102 -7.65 -1.52 6.38
CA GLY A 102 -6.62 -2.28 7.08
C GLY A 102 -5.46 -1.40 7.53
N GLY A 103 -4.96 -0.51 6.65
CA GLY A 103 -3.87 0.40 6.96
C GLY A 103 -4.22 1.41 8.06
N LEU A 104 -5.41 1.99 8.01
CA LEU A 104 -5.86 2.94 9.04
C LEU A 104 -6.18 2.26 10.37
N MET A 105 -6.70 1.03 10.36
CA MET A 105 -6.86 0.25 11.59
C MET A 105 -5.52 0.08 12.31
N VAL A 106 -4.48 -0.36 11.58
CA VAL A 106 -3.14 -0.52 12.16
C VAL A 106 -2.61 0.81 12.69
N LEU A 107 -2.72 1.89 11.89
CA LEU A 107 -2.25 3.21 12.28
C LEU A 107 -2.95 3.73 13.55
N MET A 108 -4.27 3.54 13.66
CA MET A 108 -5.04 3.98 14.82
C MET A 108 -4.71 3.18 16.07
N LEU A 109 -4.59 1.86 15.96
CA LEU A 109 -4.34 0.99 17.11
C LEU A 109 -2.90 1.08 17.61
N ASP A 110 -1.97 1.57 16.77
CA ASP A 110 -0.57 1.82 17.16
C ASP A 110 -0.37 3.18 17.88
N LEU A 111 -1.40 4.03 17.98
CA LEU A 111 -1.29 5.34 18.64
C LEU A 111 -1.20 5.26 20.18
N GLY A 112 -1.35 4.10 20.78
CA GLY A 112 -1.33 3.90 22.24
C GLY A 112 -2.55 4.47 22.97
N ARG A 113 -3.25 5.46 22.39
CA ARG A 113 -4.52 6.02 22.89
C ARG A 113 -5.44 6.35 21.72
N PRO A 114 -6.00 5.34 21.05
CA PRO A 114 -6.80 5.53 19.83
C PRO A 114 -8.07 6.37 20.05
N GLU A 115 -8.62 6.40 21.28
CA GLU A 115 -9.78 7.21 21.64
C GLU A 115 -9.53 8.71 21.47
N ARG A 116 -8.27 9.16 21.58
CA ARG A 116 -7.90 10.58 21.42
C ARG A 116 -7.90 11.07 19.97
N VAL A 117 -8.05 10.19 18.99
CA VAL A 117 -8.24 10.58 17.59
C VAL A 117 -9.46 11.51 17.44
N LEU A 118 -10.52 11.30 18.23
CA LEU A 118 -11.68 12.20 18.24
C LEU A 118 -11.32 13.63 18.66
N VAL A 119 -10.39 13.79 19.60
CA VAL A 119 -9.89 15.11 20.01
C VAL A 119 -9.10 15.75 18.87
N ALA A 120 -8.22 15.00 18.21
CA ALA A 120 -7.48 15.49 17.07
C ALA A 120 -8.40 15.86 15.89
N ALA A 121 -9.51 15.14 15.69
CA ALA A 121 -10.50 15.41 14.65
C ALA A 121 -11.40 16.62 14.96
N THR A 122 -11.61 16.98 16.23
CA THR A 122 -12.47 18.10 16.63
C THR A 122 -11.71 19.38 16.94
N HIS A 123 -10.43 19.29 17.28
CA HIS A 123 -9.54 20.42 17.55
C HIS A 123 -8.45 20.52 16.48
N TYR A 124 -8.86 20.91 15.29
CA TYR A 124 -8.03 20.89 14.10
C TYR A 124 -6.95 21.98 14.11
N ASN A 125 -5.69 21.59 13.90
CA ASN A 125 -4.61 22.51 13.56
C ASN A 125 -4.33 22.46 12.06
N PHE A 126 -4.84 23.43 11.30
CA PHE A 126 -4.65 23.52 9.85
C PHE A 126 -3.19 23.73 9.40
N ARG A 127 -2.27 24.02 10.32
CA ARG A 127 -0.83 24.07 10.02
C ARG A 127 -0.13 22.72 10.16
N SER A 128 -0.83 21.70 10.70
CA SER A 128 -0.27 20.37 10.88
C SER A 128 -0.55 19.49 9.66
N VAL A 129 0.50 18.94 9.05
CA VAL A 129 0.39 17.96 7.96
C VAL A 129 -0.29 16.68 8.42
N PHE A 130 -0.17 16.31 9.70
CA PHE A 130 -0.86 15.15 10.26
C PHE A 130 -2.38 15.35 10.30
N ALA A 131 -2.84 16.55 10.70
CA ALA A 131 -4.26 16.89 10.69
C ALA A 131 -4.84 16.81 9.26
N TRP A 132 -4.13 17.34 8.26
CA TRP A 132 -4.53 17.21 6.86
C TRP A 132 -4.67 15.77 6.41
N ASN A 133 -3.80 14.87 6.85
CA ASN A 133 -3.90 13.46 6.46
C ASN A 133 -5.14 12.77 7.04
N VAL A 134 -5.58 13.08 8.27
CA VAL A 134 -6.85 12.59 8.82
C VAL A 134 -8.03 13.00 7.92
N PHE A 135 -8.06 14.25 7.49
CA PHE A 135 -9.06 14.76 6.56
C PHE A 135 -9.01 14.06 5.19
N LEU A 136 -7.80 13.87 4.65
CA LEU A 136 -7.60 13.21 3.36
C LEU A 136 -8.01 11.73 3.40
N TYR A 137 -7.73 11.01 4.48
CA TYR A 137 -8.15 9.61 4.65
C TYR A 137 -9.67 9.49 4.73
N SER A 138 -10.31 10.33 5.54
CA SER A 138 -11.78 10.33 5.69
C SER A 138 -12.49 10.66 4.38
N GLY A 139 -12.01 11.68 3.67
CA GLY A 139 -12.53 12.05 2.36
C GLY A 139 -12.31 10.97 1.29
N MET A 140 -11.19 10.26 1.35
CA MET A 140 -10.93 9.13 0.45
C MET A 140 -11.93 8.00 0.65
N PHE A 141 -12.24 7.63 1.90
CA PHE A 141 -13.29 6.66 2.21
C PHE A 141 -14.64 7.06 1.63
N ALA A 142 -15.05 8.30 1.86
CA ALA A 142 -16.32 8.81 1.35
C ALA A 142 -16.38 8.77 -0.19
N ILE A 143 -15.33 9.24 -0.85
CA ILE A 143 -15.28 9.24 -2.33
C ILE A 143 -15.28 7.81 -2.88
N LEU A 144 -14.54 6.88 -2.29
CA LEU A 144 -14.49 5.49 -2.74
C LEU A 144 -15.82 4.76 -2.53
N ALA A 145 -16.52 5.01 -1.41
CA ALA A 145 -17.85 4.46 -1.16
C ALA A 145 -18.85 4.95 -2.21
N VAL A 146 -18.86 6.26 -2.51
CA VAL A 146 -19.69 6.84 -3.56
C VAL A 146 -19.28 6.29 -4.94
N TYR A 147 -17.98 6.11 -5.20
CA TYR A 147 -17.51 5.59 -6.47
C TYR A 147 -17.97 4.15 -6.71
N LEU A 148 -17.85 3.30 -5.68
CA LEU A 148 -18.35 1.93 -5.74
C LEU A 148 -19.87 1.90 -5.94
N TRP A 149 -20.61 2.72 -5.21
CA TRP A 149 -22.06 2.84 -5.35
C TRP A 149 -22.48 3.26 -6.76
N THR A 150 -21.82 4.26 -7.36
CA THR A 150 -22.14 4.70 -8.73
C THR A 150 -21.85 3.63 -9.78
N MET A 151 -20.97 2.68 -9.52
CA MET A 151 -20.69 1.57 -10.44
C MET A 151 -21.81 0.51 -10.46
N PHE A 152 -22.52 0.31 -9.35
CA PHE A 152 -23.54 -0.73 -9.21
C PHE A 152 -24.97 -0.21 -9.38
N GLU A 153 -25.27 1.04 -8.99
CA GLU A 153 -26.60 1.61 -9.06
C GLU A 153 -26.83 2.27 -10.43
N ARG A 154 -27.76 1.70 -11.21
CA ARG A 154 -28.07 2.17 -12.59
C ARG A 154 -28.51 3.63 -12.66
N ARG A 155 -29.24 4.12 -11.65
CA ARG A 155 -29.78 5.49 -11.61
C ARG A 155 -28.68 6.55 -11.58
N VAL A 156 -27.54 6.25 -10.96
CA VAL A 156 -26.43 7.18 -10.77
C VAL A 156 -25.18 6.81 -11.58
N ASN A 157 -25.24 5.74 -12.40
CA ASN A 157 -24.10 5.24 -13.17
C ASN A 157 -23.50 6.27 -14.14
N HIS A 158 -24.32 7.24 -14.62
CA HIS A 158 -23.84 8.33 -15.46
C HIS A 158 -22.83 9.25 -14.76
N HIS A 159 -22.76 9.24 -13.42
CA HIS A 159 -21.79 9.99 -12.64
C HIS A 159 -20.46 9.27 -12.42
N VAL A 160 -20.31 8.00 -12.81
CA VAL A 160 -19.07 7.18 -12.58
C VAL A 160 -17.82 7.91 -13.03
N LYS A 161 -17.83 8.57 -14.18
CA LYS A 161 -16.68 9.33 -14.68
C LYS A 161 -16.34 10.53 -13.78
N ALA A 162 -17.34 11.29 -13.37
CA ALA A 162 -17.14 12.48 -12.53
C ALA A 162 -16.58 12.09 -11.14
N VAL A 163 -17.16 11.05 -10.51
CA VAL A 163 -16.67 10.54 -9.22
C VAL A 163 -15.29 9.91 -9.39
N GLY A 164 -15.01 9.24 -10.51
CA GLY A 164 -13.70 8.73 -10.84
C GLY A 164 -12.62 9.82 -10.95
N VAL A 165 -12.96 10.98 -11.55
CA VAL A 165 -12.07 12.15 -11.58
C VAL A 165 -11.85 12.70 -10.19
N ALA A 166 -12.90 12.83 -9.37
CA ALA A 166 -12.77 13.25 -7.98
C ALA A 166 -11.84 12.30 -7.18
N ALA A 167 -12.02 10.98 -7.33
CA ALA A 167 -11.15 9.98 -6.73
C ALA A 167 -9.69 10.10 -7.21
N LEU A 168 -9.48 10.38 -8.50
CA LEU A 168 -8.15 10.58 -9.08
C LEU A 168 -7.45 11.79 -8.46
N VAL A 169 -8.11 12.94 -8.38
CA VAL A 169 -7.55 14.16 -7.79
C VAL A 169 -7.29 13.95 -6.29
N TRP A 170 -8.26 13.40 -5.58
CA TRP A 170 -8.16 13.21 -4.13
C TRP A 170 -7.04 12.25 -3.74
N ARG A 171 -6.85 11.15 -4.48
CA ARG A 171 -5.76 10.21 -4.20
C ARG A 171 -4.37 10.81 -4.42
N PHE A 172 -4.22 11.71 -5.41
CA PHE A 172 -2.96 12.47 -5.57
C PHE A 172 -2.72 13.39 -4.41
N ALA A 173 -3.74 14.11 -3.93
CA ALA A 173 -3.64 14.94 -2.73
C ALA A 173 -3.27 14.09 -1.50
N LEU A 174 -3.92 12.92 -1.32
CA LEU A 174 -3.65 12.00 -0.21
C LEU A 174 -2.20 11.48 -0.26
N THR A 175 -1.73 11.02 -1.42
CA THR A 175 -0.39 10.45 -1.53
C THR A 175 0.69 11.51 -1.40
N THR A 176 0.42 12.73 -1.92
CA THR A 176 1.26 13.92 -1.69
C THR A 176 1.32 14.23 -0.20
N GLY A 177 0.18 14.24 0.49
CA GLY A 177 0.11 14.44 1.95
C GLY A 177 0.93 13.41 2.71
N THR A 178 0.81 12.12 2.34
CA THR A 178 1.58 11.03 2.97
C THR A 178 3.09 11.23 2.78
N GLY A 179 3.55 11.55 1.58
CA GLY A 179 4.96 11.87 1.32
C GLY A 179 5.43 13.14 2.04
N SER A 180 4.54 14.14 2.16
CA SER A 180 4.82 15.41 2.85
C SER A 180 4.93 15.26 4.37
N ILE A 181 4.29 14.24 4.99
CA ILE A 181 4.51 13.92 6.40
C ILE A 181 6.01 13.77 6.66
N PHE A 182 6.69 12.99 5.83
CA PHE A 182 8.13 12.80 5.94
C PHE A 182 8.90 14.02 5.42
N GLY A 183 8.52 14.56 4.27
CA GLY A 183 9.22 15.69 3.63
C GLY A 183 9.32 16.94 4.48
N PHE A 184 8.39 17.16 5.40
CA PHE A 184 8.34 18.34 6.28
C PHE A 184 9.03 18.11 7.63
N LEU A 185 9.55 16.91 7.91
CA LEU A 185 10.29 16.62 9.13
C LEU A 185 11.76 17.07 9.02
N VAL A 186 11.99 18.35 9.22
CA VAL A 186 13.29 19.03 9.01
C VAL A 186 14.39 18.53 9.97
N SER A 187 14.02 18.09 11.18
CA SER A 187 14.96 17.63 12.21
C SER A 187 15.58 16.26 11.92
N ARG A 188 15.00 15.48 10.99
CA ARG A 188 15.53 14.16 10.62
C ARG A 188 16.20 14.24 9.26
N GLN A 189 17.48 13.88 9.20
CA GLN A 189 18.29 13.92 7.96
C GLN A 189 17.72 13.02 6.86
N ALA A 190 17.08 11.91 7.25
CA ALA A 190 16.42 10.98 6.33
C ALA A 190 15.26 11.59 5.53
N TYR A 191 14.68 12.67 6.03
CA TYR A 191 13.38 13.11 5.50
C TYR A 191 13.53 14.42 4.75
N GLN A 192 13.29 15.52 5.25
CA GLN A 192 13.54 16.88 4.74
C GLN A 192 13.76 17.01 3.21
N SER A 193 12.88 16.45 2.39
CA SER A 193 13.02 16.50 0.93
C SER A 193 11.68 16.69 0.23
N ALA A 194 11.62 17.68 -0.67
CA ALA A 194 10.47 17.91 -1.54
C ALA A 194 10.21 16.74 -2.51
N LEU A 195 11.24 15.94 -2.79
CA LEU A 195 11.13 14.76 -3.66
C LEU A 195 10.26 13.66 -3.06
N LEU A 196 10.05 13.65 -1.73
CA LEU A 196 9.27 12.58 -1.07
C LEU A 196 7.80 12.58 -1.50
N ALA A 197 7.20 13.76 -1.76
CA ALA A 197 5.83 13.81 -2.25
C ALA A 197 5.66 13.15 -3.64
N PRO A 198 6.39 13.52 -4.71
CA PRO A 198 6.30 12.83 -6.00
C PRO A 198 6.80 11.38 -5.94
N LEU A 199 7.79 11.07 -5.12
CA LEU A 199 8.27 9.70 -4.91
C LEU A 199 7.15 8.79 -4.39
N PHE A 200 6.42 9.21 -3.35
CA PHE A 200 5.31 8.42 -2.82
C PHE A 200 4.16 8.23 -3.81
N ILE A 201 3.91 9.21 -4.70
CA ILE A 201 2.96 9.04 -5.81
C ILE A 201 3.41 7.89 -6.72
N VAL A 202 4.68 7.88 -7.15
CA VAL A 202 5.18 6.85 -8.08
C VAL A 202 5.30 5.49 -7.38
N LEU A 203 5.74 5.43 -6.12
CA LEU A 203 5.72 4.21 -5.30
C LEU A 203 4.30 3.65 -5.20
N SER A 204 3.29 4.52 -5.00
CA SER A 204 1.90 4.07 -4.97
C SER A 204 1.50 3.36 -6.26
N PHE A 205 1.92 3.85 -7.41
CA PHE A 205 1.60 3.24 -8.70
C PHE A 205 2.20 1.83 -8.82
N ALA A 206 3.45 1.66 -8.43
CA ALA A 206 4.11 0.36 -8.47
C ALA A 206 3.48 -0.63 -7.48
N TRP A 207 3.37 -0.24 -6.21
CA TRP A 207 2.88 -1.12 -5.15
C TRP A 207 1.39 -1.46 -5.31
N GLY A 208 0.57 -0.47 -5.63
CA GLY A 208 -0.85 -0.69 -5.85
C GLY A 208 -1.13 -1.59 -7.05
N LEU A 209 -0.42 -1.40 -8.17
CA LEU A 209 -0.59 -2.28 -9.32
C LEU A 209 -0.08 -3.70 -9.05
N ALA A 210 1.01 -3.87 -8.28
CA ALA A 210 1.50 -5.18 -7.87
C ALA A 210 0.47 -5.92 -7.00
N VAL A 211 -0.08 -5.26 -5.99
CA VAL A 211 -1.15 -5.83 -5.14
C VAL A 211 -2.38 -6.17 -5.97
N PHE A 212 -2.78 -5.29 -6.89
CA PHE A 212 -3.93 -5.55 -7.76
C PHE A 212 -3.73 -6.80 -8.63
N LEU A 213 -2.56 -6.97 -9.25
CA LEU A 213 -2.24 -8.14 -10.08
C LEU A 213 -2.30 -9.44 -9.27
N ILE A 214 -1.78 -9.45 -8.04
CA ILE A 214 -1.82 -10.61 -7.14
C ILE A 214 -3.28 -10.95 -6.80
N VAL A 215 -4.04 -9.97 -6.30
CA VAL A 215 -5.42 -10.20 -5.85
C VAL A 215 -6.33 -10.58 -7.00
N GLN A 216 -6.25 -9.88 -8.15
CA GLN A 216 -7.04 -10.24 -9.33
C GLN A 216 -6.76 -11.67 -9.78
N SER A 217 -5.48 -12.06 -9.88
CA SER A 217 -5.10 -13.40 -10.33
C SER A 217 -5.55 -14.48 -9.35
N MET A 218 -5.46 -14.22 -8.04
CA MET A 218 -5.94 -15.13 -7.01
C MET A 218 -7.46 -15.30 -7.08
N MET A 219 -8.22 -14.21 -7.21
CA MET A 219 -9.68 -14.27 -7.29
C MET A 219 -10.16 -14.95 -8.58
N GLN A 220 -9.48 -14.70 -9.72
CA GLN A 220 -9.76 -15.39 -10.98
C GLN A 220 -9.48 -16.88 -10.89
N ALA A 221 -8.34 -17.28 -10.30
CA ALA A 221 -7.99 -18.68 -10.10
C ALA A 221 -9.02 -19.39 -9.22
N TRP A 222 -9.47 -18.75 -8.15
CA TRP A 222 -10.52 -19.29 -7.28
C TRP A 222 -11.88 -19.39 -7.97
N ASN A 223 -12.17 -18.50 -8.93
CA ASN A 223 -13.40 -18.55 -9.72
C ASN A 223 -13.30 -19.46 -10.96
N GLY A 224 -12.20 -20.20 -11.11
CA GLY A 224 -11.97 -21.05 -12.27
C GLY A 224 -11.82 -20.32 -13.59
N GLN A 225 -11.65 -19.00 -13.55
CA GLN A 225 -11.48 -18.15 -14.72
C GLN A 225 -10.02 -18.15 -15.19
N ARG A 226 -9.82 -18.12 -16.50
CA ARG A 226 -8.49 -17.89 -17.07
C ARG A 226 -8.20 -16.41 -17.13
N ALA A 227 -6.99 -16.04 -16.78
CA ALA A 227 -6.54 -14.67 -16.96
C ALA A 227 -6.47 -14.32 -18.45
N ASP A 228 -6.93 -13.13 -18.84
CA ASP A 228 -6.69 -12.59 -20.18
C ASP A 228 -5.20 -12.24 -20.29
N ASP A 229 -4.44 -13.08 -20.99
CA ASP A 229 -2.98 -12.95 -21.16
C ASP A 229 -2.58 -11.60 -21.73
N MET A 230 -3.37 -11.03 -22.64
CA MET A 230 -3.05 -9.75 -23.27
C MET A 230 -3.12 -8.60 -22.24
N VAL A 231 -4.20 -8.56 -21.46
CA VAL A 231 -4.39 -7.51 -20.45
C VAL A 231 -3.40 -7.66 -19.32
N GLN A 232 -3.15 -8.88 -18.88
CA GLN A 232 -2.17 -9.15 -17.84
C GLN A 232 -0.76 -8.73 -18.25
N ARG A 233 -0.34 -9.01 -19.49
CA ARG A 233 0.95 -8.53 -20.03
C ARG A 233 1.00 -7.01 -20.13
N ARG A 234 -0.10 -6.34 -20.51
CA ARG A 234 -0.16 -4.86 -20.52
C ARG A 234 0.02 -4.29 -19.12
N MET A 235 -0.69 -4.83 -18.12
CA MET A 235 -0.54 -4.40 -16.73
C MET A 235 0.86 -4.70 -16.18
N ALA A 236 1.45 -5.85 -16.54
CA ALA A 236 2.82 -6.18 -16.15
C ALA A 236 3.84 -5.20 -16.73
N ARG A 237 3.72 -4.83 -18.01
CA ARG A 237 4.59 -3.79 -18.62
C ARG A 237 4.42 -2.44 -17.94
N LEU A 238 3.19 -2.08 -17.58
CA LEU A 238 2.91 -0.86 -16.83
C LEU A 238 3.53 -0.91 -15.43
N LEU A 239 3.47 -2.07 -14.75
CA LEU A 239 4.17 -2.29 -13.49
C LEU A 239 5.68 -2.06 -13.65
N GLY A 240 6.29 -2.61 -14.70
CA GLY A 240 7.71 -2.38 -14.98
C GLY A 240 8.05 -0.90 -15.17
N VAL A 241 7.23 -0.14 -15.90
CA VAL A 241 7.41 1.32 -16.03
C VAL A 241 7.37 2.01 -14.69
N PHE A 242 6.39 1.67 -13.83
CA PHE A 242 6.27 2.28 -12.50
C PHE A 242 7.42 1.91 -11.57
N VAL A 243 7.89 0.67 -11.62
CA VAL A 243 9.07 0.22 -10.84
C VAL A 243 10.33 0.94 -11.31
N ALA A 244 10.55 1.10 -12.62
CA ALA A 244 11.69 1.86 -13.14
C ALA A 244 11.64 3.34 -12.75
N ALA A 245 10.45 3.96 -12.82
CA ALA A 245 10.26 5.36 -12.39
C ALA A 245 10.47 5.52 -10.86
N ALA A 246 10.00 4.57 -10.05
CA ALA A 246 10.24 4.58 -8.61
C ALA A 246 11.74 4.45 -8.29
N LEU A 247 12.43 3.51 -8.94
CA LEU A 247 13.86 3.31 -8.76
C LEU A 247 14.65 4.57 -9.16
N TYR A 248 14.26 5.22 -10.26
CA TYR A 248 14.86 6.47 -10.70
C TYR A 248 14.71 7.58 -9.65
N LEU A 249 13.50 7.78 -9.11
CA LEU A 249 13.26 8.81 -8.09
C LEU A 249 13.98 8.51 -6.78
N VAL A 250 14.08 7.24 -6.38
CA VAL A 250 14.88 6.83 -5.22
C VAL A 250 16.37 7.12 -5.46
N ALA A 251 16.88 6.83 -6.64
CA ALA A 251 18.27 7.16 -7.00
C ALA A 251 18.51 8.68 -6.95
N VAL A 252 17.60 9.49 -7.51
CA VAL A 252 17.70 10.96 -7.45
C VAL A 252 17.63 11.47 -6.03
N TYR A 253 16.78 10.88 -5.16
CA TYR A 253 16.68 11.25 -3.76
C TYR A 253 18.01 11.01 -3.03
N HIS A 254 18.61 9.83 -3.14
CA HIS A 254 19.91 9.53 -2.51
C HIS A 254 21.06 10.34 -3.11
N LEU A 255 21.08 10.55 -4.43
CA LEU A 255 22.09 11.41 -5.08
C LEU A 255 22.00 12.87 -4.59
N THR A 256 20.77 13.38 -4.40
CA THR A 256 20.55 14.71 -3.86
C THR A 256 21.08 14.81 -2.42
N ASN A 257 20.78 13.82 -1.60
CA ASN A 257 21.25 13.77 -0.22
C ASN A 257 22.78 13.64 -0.13
N LEU A 258 23.41 12.83 -0.99
CA LEU A 258 24.87 12.71 -1.06
C LEU A 258 25.56 14.02 -1.45
N TYR A 259 24.88 14.87 -2.23
CA TYR A 259 25.42 16.19 -2.59
C TYR A 259 25.41 17.16 -1.40
N PHE A 260 24.48 17.02 -0.47
CA PHE A 260 24.42 17.87 0.72
C PHE A 260 25.32 17.35 1.84
N ALA A 261 26.36 18.11 2.20
CA ALA A 261 27.33 17.73 3.24
C ALA A 261 26.67 17.33 4.57
N ARG A 262 25.56 17.99 4.95
CA ARG A 262 24.78 17.68 6.15
C ARG A 262 24.20 16.25 6.17
N GLN A 263 23.84 15.72 5.01
CA GLN A 263 23.19 14.43 4.89
C GLN A 263 24.15 13.27 4.61
N GLY A 264 25.43 13.57 4.34
CA GLY A 264 26.43 12.57 3.97
C GLY A 264 26.63 11.47 5.01
N ALA A 265 26.55 11.79 6.30
CA ALA A 265 26.66 10.79 7.36
C ALA A 265 25.46 9.83 7.40
N PHE A 266 24.26 10.34 7.20
CA PHE A 266 23.05 9.52 7.09
C PHE A 266 23.07 8.62 5.84
N GLU A 267 23.49 9.16 4.70
CA GLU A 267 23.60 8.37 3.46
C GLU A 267 24.67 7.26 3.58
N ALA A 268 25.82 7.55 4.21
CA ALA A 268 26.80 6.53 4.50
C ALA A 268 26.24 5.41 5.38
N PHE A 269 25.44 5.77 6.39
CA PHE A 269 24.76 4.81 7.26
C PHE A 269 23.77 3.93 6.48
N ILE A 270 22.89 4.50 5.67
CA ILE A 270 21.87 3.74 4.93
C ILE A 270 22.47 2.91 3.79
N LEU A 271 23.48 3.45 3.09
CA LEU A 271 23.99 2.80 1.88
C LEU A 271 25.15 1.84 2.12
N ARG A 272 25.87 1.98 3.26
CA ARG A 272 27.11 1.22 3.51
C ARG A 272 27.25 0.67 4.92
N ASP A 273 27.10 1.50 5.96
CA ASP A 273 27.64 1.22 7.30
C ASP A 273 26.57 0.77 8.31
N GLY A 274 25.28 0.90 8.02
CA GLY A 274 24.15 0.70 8.95
C GLY A 274 23.70 -0.76 9.15
N GLY A 275 24.57 -1.73 8.95
CA GLY A 275 24.28 -3.15 9.23
C GLY A 275 23.17 -3.72 8.33
N VAL A 276 21.97 -3.96 8.87
CA VAL A 276 20.85 -4.54 8.12
C VAL A 276 20.27 -3.59 7.07
N PHE A 277 20.37 -2.27 7.25
CA PHE A 277 19.76 -1.30 6.36
C PHE A 277 20.35 -1.29 4.95
N PRO A 278 21.69 -1.28 4.75
CA PRO A 278 22.27 -1.43 3.42
C PRO A 278 21.87 -2.74 2.73
N LEU A 279 21.81 -3.85 3.47
CA LEU A 279 21.37 -5.14 2.92
C LEU A 279 19.92 -5.08 2.42
N LEU A 280 19.01 -4.54 3.23
CA LEU A 280 17.60 -4.38 2.84
C LEU A 280 17.42 -3.38 1.70
N PHE A 281 18.23 -2.33 1.65
CA PHE A 281 18.19 -1.37 0.57
C PHE A 281 18.68 -1.99 -0.75
N TRP A 282 19.92 -2.51 -0.79
CA TRP A 282 20.51 -3.01 -2.03
C TRP A 282 19.95 -4.36 -2.48
N ALA A 283 19.93 -5.36 -1.58
CA ALA A 283 19.42 -6.69 -1.93
C ALA A 283 17.88 -6.72 -1.90
N GLY A 284 17.24 -6.15 -0.88
CA GLY A 284 15.80 -6.19 -0.71
C GLY A 284 15.06 -5.31 -1.70
N TYR A 285 15.32 -3.99 -1.70
CA TYR A 285 14.57 -3.05 -2.54
C TYR A 285 15.12 -2.97 -3.97
N VAL A 286 16.43 -2.68 -4.13
CA VAL A 286 17.02 -2.48 -5.46
C VAL A 286 17.08 -3.80 -6.23
N GLY A 287 17.66 -4.86 -5.63
CA GLY A 287 17.83 -6.15 -6.29
C GLY A 287 16.51 -6.89 -6.48
N LEU A 288 15.92 -7.35 -5.37
CA LEU A 288 14.73 -8.21 -5.39
C LEU A 288 13.45 -7.44 -5.68
N GLY A 289 13.30 -6.20 -5.18
CA GLY A 289 12.09 -5.40 -5.32
C GLY A 289 12.00 -4.60 -6.61
N SER A 290 13.10 -4.40 -7.32
CA SER A 290 13.14 -3.55 -8.53
C SER A 290 13.78 -4.22 -9.72
N LEU A 291 15.08 -4.55 -9.68
CA LEU A 291 15.79 -5.08 -10.85
C LEU A 291 15.28 -6.46 -11.29
N LEU A 292 15.04 -7.38 -10.35
CA LEU A 292 14.53 -8.71 -10.66
C LEU A 292 13.09 -8.67 -11.22
N PRO A 293 12.13 -7.90 -10.67
CA PRO A 293 10.83 -7.66 -11.31
C PRO A 293 10.94 -7.11 -12.73
N LEU A 294 11.82 -6.12 -12.96
CA LEU A 294 12.05 -5.59 -14.32
C LEU A 294 12.53 -6.67 -15.29
N LEU A 295 13.48 -7.51 -14.84
CA LEU A 295 13.96 -8.64 -15.63
C LEU A 295 12.81 -9.61 -15.95
N LEU A 296 12.01 -10.03 -14.96
CA LEU A 296 10.90 -10.97 -15.12
C LEU A 296 9.81 -10.46 -16.06
N VAL A 297 9.56 -9.14 -16.08
CA VAL A 297 8.52 -8.52 -16.91
C VAL A 297 8.98 -8.33 -18.36
N TYR A 298 10.23 -7.94 -18.57
CA TYR A 298 10.73 -7.55 -19.89
C TYR A 298 11.54 -8.65 -20.61
N HIS A 299 11.93 -9.72 -19.91
CA HIS A 299 12.68 -10.80 -20.56
C HIS A 299 11.79 -11.55 -21.56
N PRO A 300 12.25 -11.77 -22.80
CA PRO A 300 11.43 -12.32 -23.88
C PRO A 300 10.81 -13.69 -23.60
N THR A 301 11.51 -14.55 -22.84
CA THR A 301 11.09 -15.93 -22.57
C THR A 301 10.33 -16.09 -21.24
N LEU A 302 10.35 -15.07 -20.35
CA LEU A 302 9.78 -15.16 -19.01
C LEU A 302 8.39 -14.51 -18.86
N GLY A 303 7.79 -13.98 -19.91
CA GLY A 303 6.53 -13.19 -19.88
C GLY A 303 5.23 -13.96 -19.52
N GLY A 304 5.30 -15.13 -18.91
CA GLY A 304 4.14 -15.92 -18.51
C GLY A 304 3.46 -15.42 -17.22
N GLN A 305 2.25 -15.89 -16.96
CA GLN A 305 1.45 -15.51 -15.77
C GLN A 305 2.22 -15.71 -14.45
N ARG A 306 2.97 -16.81 -14.31
CA ARG A 306 3.77 -17.09 -13.12
C ARG A 306 4.86 -16.05 -12.89
N SER A 307 5.54 -15.62 -13.95
CA SER A 307 6.59 -14.59 -13.89
C SER A 307 6.01 -13.23 -13.49
N VAL A 308 4.83 -12.89 -14.01
CA VAL A 308 4.13 -11.64 -13.65
C VAL A 308 3.75 -11.65 -12.16
N LEU A 309 3.23 -12.76 -11.65
CA LEU A 309 2.89 -12.91 -10.22
C LEU A 309 4.14 -12.89 -9.34
N ALA A 310 5.22 -13.55 -9.76
CA ALA A 310 6.50 -13.50 -9.05
C ALA A 310 7.05 -12.06 -9.02
N ALA A 311 7.02 -11.35 -10.14
CA ALA A 311 7.43 -9.95 -10.21
C ALA A 311 6.59 -9.07 -9.27
N ALA A 312 5.26 -9.23 -9.28
CA ALA A 312 4.37 -8.48 -8.39
C ALA A 312 4.64 -8.78 -6.90
N ALA A 313 4.84 -10.05 -6.55
CA ALA A 313 5.18 -10.45 -5.17
C ALA A 313 6.53 -9.86 -4.73
N LEU A 314 7.54 -9.88 -5.60
CA LEU A 314 8.84 -9.29 -5.33
C LEU A 314 8.77 -7.76 -5.17
N VAL A 315 7.94 -7.06 -5.95
CA VAL A 315 7.69 -5.62 -5.79
C VAL A 315 7.07 -5.34 -4.41
N VAL A 316 6.12 -6.16 -3.96
CA VAL A 316 5.51 -6.03 -2.62
C VAL A 316 6.55 -6.27 -1.52
N LEU A 317 7.35 -7.33 -1.62
CA LEU A 317 8.42 -7.61 -0.65
C LEU A 317 9.48 -6.49 -0.63
N GLY A 318 9.87 -5.99 -1.81
CA GLY A 318 10.78 -4.85 -1.91
C GLY A 318 10.21 -3.56 -1.31
N ALA A 319 8.89 -3.36 -1.40
CA ALA A 319 8.22 -2.22 -0.76
C ALA A 319 8.35 -2.26 0.77
N PHE A 320 8.19 -3.43 1.39
CA PHE A 320 8.43 -3.59 2.83
C PHE A 320 9.90 -3.34 3.19
N GLY A 321 10.86 -3.84 2.38
CA GLY A 321 12.28 -3.55 2.54
C GLY A 321 12.58 -2.05 2.47
N PHE A 322 12.06 -1.37 1.45
CA PHE A 322 12.19 0.08 1.30
C PHE A 322 11.61 0.84 2.49
N LEU A 323 10.38 0.54 2.87
CA LEU A 323 9.71 1.24 3.99
C LEU A 323 10.41 0.97 5.32
N TYR A 324 10.92 -0.23 5.54
CA TYR A 324 11.70 -0.54 6.75
C TYR A 324 12.96 0.32 6.82
N VAL A 325 13.73 0.39 5.74
CA VAL A 325 14.92 1.25 5.64
C VAL A 325 14.56 2.72 5.79
N PHE A 326 13.53 3.16 5.09
CA PHE A 326 13.12 4.56 5.06
C PHE A 326 12.54 5.01 6.41
N ILE A 327 11.56 4.28 6.98
CA ILE A 327 10.87 4.69 8.21
C ILE A 327 11.75 4.40 9.43
N ILE A 328 12.23 3.18 9.58
CA ILE A 328 12.97 2.76 10.77
C ILE A 328 14.43 3.21 10.70
N GLY A 329 15.11 2.98 9.59
CA GLY A 329 16.48 3.45 9.40
C GLY A 329 16.61 4.97 9.53
N GLY A 330 15.63 5.72 9.00
CA GLY A 330 15.55 7.16 9.17
C GLY A 330 15.34 7.63 10.60
N GLN A 331 14.85 6.77 11.50
CA GLN A 331 14.68 7.07 12.93
C GLN A 331 15.83 6.55 13.80
N VAL A 332 16.43 5.43 13.41
CA VAL A 332 17.59 4.85 14.11
C VAL A 332 18.80 5.78 14.05
N PHE A 333 18.93 6.54 12.95
CA PHE A 333 19.91 7.61 12.86
C PHE A 333 19.50 8.80 13.74
N PRO A 334 20.43 9.42 14.49
CA PRO A 334 20.10 10.45 15.48
C PRO A 334 19.51 11.72 14.84
N LEU A 335 18.77 12.46 15.66
CA LEU A 335 18.24 13.78 15.31
C LEU A 335 19.38 14.80 15.26
N ASP A 336 19.38 15.66 14.23
CA ASP A 336 20.26 16.82 14.16
C ASP A 336 19.48 18.06 14.60
N ILE A 337 19.31 18.22 15.93
CA ILE A 337 18.56 19.32 16.52
C ILE A 337 19.40 20.61 16.54
N PHE A 338 20.69 20.48 16.85
CA PHE A 338 21.63 21.59 16.88
C PHE A 338 22.88 21.20 16.06
N PRO A 339 23.01 21.68 14.80
CA PRO A 339 24.16 21.38 13.97
C PRO A 339 25.48 21.74 14.66
N GLY A 340 26.38 20.75 14.72
CA GLY A 340 27.69 20.91 15.38
C GLY A 340 27.71 20.65 16.89
N TRP A 341 26.57 20.32 17.51
CA TRP A 341 26.47 19.92 18.91
C TRP A 341 25.98 18.49 19.02
N GLN A 342 26.70 17.67 19.76
CA GLN A 342 26.22 16.34 20.17
C GLN A 342 25.39 16.51 21.45
N ALA A 343 24.08 16.47 21.32
CA ALA A 343 23.20 16.37 22.46
C ALA A 343 23.08 14.87 22.83
N SER A 344 23.61 14.48 23.98
CA SER A 344 23.40 13.14 24.55
C SER A 344 22.55 13.25 25.82
N SER A 345 21.52 12.44 25.94
CA SER A 345 20.75 12.29 27.15
C SER A 345 20.78 10.85 27.65
N SER A 346 20.33 10.65 28.90
CA SER A 346 20.13 9.31 29.47
C SER A 346 19.10 8.45 28.73
N PHE A 347 18.33 9.06 27.81
CA PHE A 347 17.32 8.40 26.97
C PHE A 347 17.88 7.91 25.62
N ARG A 348 19.21 7.98 25.41
CA ARG A 348 19.92 7.53 24.20
C ARG A 348 19.57 8.29 22.91
N ASP A 349 18.94 9.44 22.99
CA ASP A 349 18.76 10.39 21.90
C ASP A 349 20.11 11.08 21.59
N GLY A 350 20.47 11.19 20.33
CA GLY A 350 21.74 11.78 19.88
C GLY A 350 22.83 10.77 19.46
N ALA A 351 22.58 9.45 19.59
CA ALA A 351 23.43 8.40 19.04
C ALA A 351 22.67 7.47 18.11
N ILE A 352 23.39 6.74 17.25
CA ILE A 352 22.79 5.65 16.48
C ILE A 352 22.25 4.61 17.46
N THR A 353 20.96 4.34 17.38
CA THR A 353 20.27 3.38 18.25
C THR A 353 19.99 2.07 17.53
N SER A 354 19.47 1.08 18.25
CA SER A 354 19.03 -0.19 17.67
C SER A 354 17.50 -0.33 17.80
N TYR A 355 16.90 -0.89 16.77
CA TYR A 355 15.48 -1.27 16.80
C TYR A 355 15.37 -2.76 16.46
N GLN A 356 14.61 -3.48 17.27
CA GLN A 356 14.30 -4.88 17.04
C GLN A 356 12.78 -5.05 17.10
N PRO A 357 12.13 -5.38 15.96
CA PRO A 357 10.68 -5.59 15.95
C PRO A 357 10.32 -6.73 16.90
N ARG A 358 9.25 -6.52 17.68
CA ARG A 358 8.70 -7.56 18.54
C ARG A 358 7.41 -8.10 17.97
N TRP A 359 7.03 -9.30 18.41
CA TRP A 359 5.89 -10.02 17.87
C TRP A 359 4.54 -9.23 17.93
N PRO A 360 4.24 -8.37 18.94
CA PRO A 360 2.99 -7.62 18.93
C PRO A 360 2.89 -6.64 17.76
N GLU A 361 4.01 -6.00 17.40
CA GLU A 361 4.09 -5.07 16.27
C GLU A 361 3.82 -5.78 14.94
N VAL A 362 4.41 -6.96 14.76
CA VAL A 362 4.23 -7.77 13.56
C VAL A 362 2.79 -8.28 13.46
N LEU A 363 2.23 -8.79 14.55
CA LEU A 363 0.86 -9.29 14.58
C LEU A 363 -0.17 -8.19 14.31
N LEU A 364 0.03 -6.99 14.84
CA LEU A 364 -0.83 -5.86 14.53
C LEU A 364 -0.78 -5.52 13.03
N GLY A 365 0.41 -5.44 12.45
CA GLY A 365 0.58 -5.19 11.01
C GLY A 365 -0.08 -6.26 10.14
N VAL A 366 0.15 -7.54 10.45
CA VAL A 366 -0.46 -8.69 9.74
C VAL A 366 -1.97 -8.71 9.95
N GLY A 367 -2.47 -8.31 11.13
CA GLY A 367 -3.90 -8.13 11.39
C GLY A 367 -4.57 -7.14 10.44
N GLY A 368 -3.88 -6.02 10.13
CA GLY A 368 -4.36 -5.07 9.12
C GLY A 368 -4.44 -5.65 7.71
N VAL A 369 -3.45 -6.45 7.32
CA VAL A 369 -3.51 -7.21 6.05
C VAL A 369 -4.68 -8.19 6.07
N GLY A 370 -4.93 -8.85 7.22
CA GLY A 370 -6.07 -9.72 7.43
C GLY A 370 -7.42 -9.00 7.21
N VAL A 371 -7.56 -7.77 7.73
CA VAL A 371 -8.76 -6.93 7.50
C VAL A 371 -8.94 -6.63 6.01
N ALA A 372 -7.87 -6.19 5.34
CA ALA A 372 -7.91 -5.90 3.90
C ALA A 372 -8.29 -7.15 3.09
N PHE A 373 -7.73 -8.30 3.44
CA PHE A 373 -8.05 -9.59 2.81
C PHE A 373 -9.51 -9.99 3.03
N MET A 374 -10.02 -9.94 4.26
CA MET A 374 -11.41 -10.32 4.58
C MET A 374 -12.42 -9.40 3.89
N LEU A 375 -12.20 -8.08 3.93
CA LEU A 375 -13.08 -7.13 3.24
C LEU A 375 -13.11 -7.37 1.73
N THR A 376 -11.95 -7.69 1.14
CA THR A 376 -11.87 -8.04 -0.27
C THR A 376 -12.60 -9.35 -0.57
N LEU A 377 -12.37 -10.40 0.22
CA LEU A 377 -12.99 -11.72 0.04
C LEU A 377 -14.52 -11.65 0.17
N ILE A 378 -15.02 -10.98 1.22
CA ILE A 378 -16.46 -10.75 1.44
C ILE A 378 -17.04 -9.92 0.30
N GLY A 379 -16.36 -8.83 -0.07
CA GLY A 379 -16.80 -7.94 -1.14
C GLY A 379 -16.91 -8.66 -2.49
N VAL A 380 -15.94 -9.51 -2.83
CA VAL A 380 -16.00 -10.35 -4.06
C VAL A 380 -17.15 -11.37 -4.01
N ARG A 381 -17.47 -11.88 -2.83
CA ARG A 381 -18.58 -12.81 -2.65
C ARG A 381 -19.96 -12.16 -2.78
N VAL A 382 -20.08 -10.93 -2.30
CA VAL A 382 -21.37 -10.20 -2.22
C VAL A 382 -21.62 -9.34 -3.46
N LEU A 383 -20.56 -8.76 -4.03
CA LEU A 383 -20.63 -7.84 -5.15
C LEU A 383 -20.11 -8.47 -6.44
N ASP A 384 -20.71 -8.15 -7.58
CA ASP A 384 -20.25 -8.61 -8.91
C ASP A 384 -19.08 -7.71 -9.39
N VAL A 385 -17.90 -7.92 -8.78
CA VAL A 385 -16.71 -7.09 -9.01
C VAL A 385 -15.67 -7.72 -9.94
N LEU A 386 -15.81 -9.01 -10.26
CA LEU A 386 -14.88 -9.70 -11.14
C LEU A 386 -15.25 -9.49 -12.61
N PRO A 387 -14.25 -9.43 -13.52
CA PRO A 387 -14.51 -9.39 -14.95
C PRO A 387 -15.32 -10.60 -15.40
N ARG A 388 -16.29 -10.39 -16.29
CA ARG A 388 -17.03 -11.47 -16.93
C ARG A 388 -16.17 -12.10 -18.01
N ASP A 389 -16.22 -13.44 -18.14
CA ASP A 389 -15.59 -14.13 -19.26
C ASP A 389 -16.33 -13.74 -20.54
N GLU A 390 -15.68 -13.03 -21.46
CA GLU A 390 -16.19 -12.75 -22.80
C GLU A 390 -16.15 -13.98 -23.74
N ALA A 391 -15.71 -15.15 -23.24
CA ALA A 391 -15.56 -16.37 -24.00
C ALA A 391 -16.82 -17.24 -23.98
N ALA A 392 -17.90 -16.78 -24.60
CA ALA A 392 -18.79 -17.65 -25.39
C ALA A 392 -19.24 -16.82 -26.59
N PRO A 393 -18.64 -16.98 -27.76
CA PRO A 393 -19.26 -16.43 -28.97
C PRO A 393 -20.65 -17.05 -29.11
N ALA A 394 -21.63 -16.21 -29.40
CA ALA A 394 -22.99 -16.59 -29.75
C ALA A 394 -23.03 -17.43 -31.05
N SER A 395 -22.42 -18.61 -31.03
CA SER A 395 -22.43 -19.56 -32.15
C SER A 395 -23.48 -20.68 -32.00
N ALA A 396 -24.37 -20.59 -30.98
CA ALA A 396 -25.41 -21.60 -30.79
C ALA A 396 -26.84 -21.09 -31.09
N ALA A 397 -27.01 -19.91 -31.68
CA ALA A 397 -28.33 -19.35 -32.02
C ALA A 397 -28.65 -19.29 -33.52
N LYS A 398 -27.93 -20.07 -34.35
CA LYS A 398 -28.26 -20.29 -35.77
C LYS A 398 -28.18 -21.76 -36.13
N ALA A 399 -28.99 -22.57 -35.48
CA ALA A 399 -29.39 -23.89 -35.97
C ALA A 399 -30.67 -24.27 -35.23
N ASN A 400 -31.79 -23.69 -35.69
CA ASN A 400 -33.12 -24.30 -35.80
C ASN A 400 -34.05 -23.30 -36.46
#